data_47964e136c2fa2f2d8c4f30ae31d5a00
#
_entry.id   47964e136c2fa2f2d8c4f30ae31d5a00
#
_cell.length_a   1.000
_cell.length_b   1.000
_cell.length_c   1.000
_cell.angle_alpha   90.00
_cell.angle_beta   90.00
_cell.angle_gamma   90.00
#
_symmetry.space_group_name_H-M   'P 1'
#
loop_
_entity.id
_entity.type
_entity.pdbx_description
1 polymer ?
#
loop_
_entity_poly.entity_id
_entity_poly.type
_entity_poly.pdbx_seq_one_letter_code
_entity_poly.pdbx_strand_id
1 'polypeptide(L)'
;MAKRWGNCDYRQLQKLRQNLAKLQEVDMDRFCREVSKELAARLLTLVIPRTPVGQYPKASGKRGGTLRRGWTAGSRDAKAYAEAFPVDKQGSTYTVEVINPVKYASYVEFGHRTRGGKGWVDGQYFLTLSEQDLRNLAPGLIEKKLEKQLQEVFHV
;
A
#
# COMPACT_ATOMS: atom_id res chain seq x y z
N MET A 1 62.38 22.16 18.44
CA MET A 1 61.70 21.68 17.22
C MET A 1 60.35 21.12 17.60
N ALA A 2 59.25 21.84 17.23
CA ALA A 2 57.89 21.38 17.50
C ALA A 2 57.54 20.24 16.53
N LYS A 3 57.20 19.06 17.05
CA LYS A 3 56.69 17.93 16.27
C LYS A 3 55.35 18.34 15.66
N ARG A 4 55.33 18.45 14.34
CA ARG A 4 54.07 18.64 13.59
C ARG A 4 53.25 17.36 13.74
N TRP A 5 52.16 17.43 14.51
CA TRP A 5 51.15 16.37 14.58
C TRP A 5 50.39 16.37 13.26
N GLY A 6 50.15 15.19 12.70
CA GLY A 6 49.69 14.94 11.35
C GLY A 6 48.55 15.82 10.87
N ASN A 7 48.53 16.05 9.56
CA ASN A 7 47.48 16.79 8.85
C ASN A 7 46.24 15.90 8.80
N CYS A 8 45.21 16.25 9.56
CA CYS A 8 43.93 15.52 9.54
C CYS A 8 43.06 16.09 8.43
N ASP A 9 42.66 15.27 7.48
CA ASP A 9 41.77 15.69 6.38
C ASP A 9 40.30 15.65 6.83
N TYR A 10 39.74 16.79 7.16
CA TYR A 10 38.36 16.94 7.62
C TYR A 10 37.34 17.00 6.48
N ARG A 11 37.73 16.91 5.20
CA ARG A 11 36.82 17.04 4.05
C ARG A 11 35.71 15.99 4.06
N GLN A 12 36.03 14.76 4.43
CA GLN A 12 35.05 13.69 4.56
C GLN A 12 34.05 13.94 5.70
N LEU A 13 34.50 14.47 6.83
CA LEU A 13 33.62 14.86 7.94
C LEU A 13 32.71 16.03 7.57
N GLN A 14 33.22 17.03 6.82
CA GLN A 14 32.41 18.13 6.31
C GLN A 14 31.36 17.64 5.34
N LYS A 15 31.70 16.72 4.42
CA LYS A 15 30.76 16.08 3.49
C LYS A 15 29.69 15.28 4.24
N LEU A 16 30.08 14.50 5.25
CA LEU A 16 29.15 13.77 6.10
C LEU A 16 28.19 14.70 6.84
N ARG A 17 28.69 15.80 7.41
CA ARG A 17 27.88 16.83 8.08
C ARG A 17 26.85 17.45 7.12
N GLN A 18 27.27 17.78 5.89
CA GLN A 18 26.37 18.31 4.87
C GLN A 18 25.29 17.30 4.47
N ASN A 19 25.64 16.03 4.32
CA ASN A 19 24.67 14.97 4.01
C ASN A 19 23.70 14.74 5.18
N LEU A 20 24.16 14.78 6.42
CA LEU A 20 23.28 14.70 7.60
C LEU A 20 22.32 15.91 7.69
N ALA A 21 22.78 17.11 7.35
CA ALA A 21 21.90 18.29 7.27
C ALA A 21 20.79 18.09 6.21
N LYS A 22 21.14 17.58 5.02
CA LYS A 22 20.17 17.24 3.98
C LYS A 22 19.16 16.18 4.45
N LEU A 23 19.56 15.20 5.24
CA LEU A 23 18.67 14.20 5.84
C LEU A 23 17.65 14.83 6.78
N GLN A 24 18.01 15.89 7.51
CA GLN A 24 17.08 16.62 8.37
C GLN A 24 16.02 17.39 7.57
N GLU A 25 16.32 17.74 6.31
CA GLU A 25 15.40 18.41 5.38
C GLU A 25 14.47 17.41 4.66
N VAL A 26 14.68 16.10 4.83
CA VAL A 26 13.80 15.09 4.22
C VAL A 26 12.40 15.21 4.79
N ASP A 27 11.46 15.48 3.91
CA ASP A 27 10.05 15.53 4.26
C ASP A 27 9.51 14.12 4.55
N MET A 28 9.67 13.69 5.81
CA MET A 28 9.16 12.40 6.29
C MET A 28 7.65 12.29 6.20
N ASP A 29 6.93 13.41 6.29
CA ASP A 29 5.48 13.41 6.10
C ASP A 29 5.13 13.03 4.66
N ARG A 30 5.79 13.65 3.70
CA ARG A 30 5.63 13.31 2.28
C ARG A 30 5.99 11.85 2.00
N PHE A 31 7.12 11.39 2.52
CA PHE A 31 7.55 9.99 2.36
C PHE A 31 6.50 9.01 2.89
N CYS A 32 6.00 9.21 4.10
CA CYS A 32 4.99 8.35 4.71
C CYS A 32 3.67 8.37 3.91
N ARG A 33 3.26 9.52 3.39
CA ARG A 33 2.07 9.62 2.53
C ARG A 33 2.24 8.85 1.22
N GLU A 34 3.37 8.98 0.56
CA GLU A 34 3.68 8.26 -0.67
C GLU A 34 3.73 6.74 -0.44
N VAL A 35 4.36 6.31 0.66
CA VAL A 35 4.40 4.89 1.06
C VAL A 35 2.99 4.37 1.32
N SER A 36 2.17 5.10 2.05
CA SER A 36 0.79 4.69 2.36
C SER A 36 -0.05 4.50 1.09
N LYS A 37 0.06 5.40 0.12
CA LYS A 37 -0.61 5.28 -1.18
C LYS A 37 -0.09 4.10 -1.99
N GLU A 38 1.21 3.85 -1.98
CA GLU A 38 1.80 2.70 -2.66
C GLU A 38 1.32 1.37 -2.06
N LEU A 39 1.23 1.28 -0.73
CA LEU A 39 0.68 0.10 -0.06
C LEU A 39 -0.79 -0.11 -0.41
N ALA A 40 -1.60 0.96 -0.49
CA ALA A 40 -2.98 0.88 -0.96
C ALA A 40 -3.07 0.39 -2.42
N ALA A 41 -2.21 0.89 -3.30
CA ALA A 41 -2.14 0.41 -4.69
C ALA A 41 -1.76 -1.08 -4.77
N ARG A 42 -0.84 -1.53 -3.92
CA ARG A 42 -0.46 -2.96 -3.81
C ARG A 42 -1.62 -3.81 -3.31
N LEU A 43 -2.35 -3.34 -2.29
CA LEU A 43 -3.54 -4.04 -1.82
C LEU A 43 -4.56 -4.21 -2.96
N LEU A 44 -4.85 -3.16 -3.71
CA LEU A 44 -5.76 -3.24 -4.86
C LEU A 44 -5.25 -4.25 -5.92
N THR A 45 -3.96 -4.26 -6.20
CA THR A 45 -3.35 -5.21 -7.14
C THR A 45 -3.51 -6.67 -6.69
N LEU A 46 -3.50 -6.92 -5.39
CA LEU A 46 -3.68 -8.26 -4.81
C LEU A 46 -5.16 -8.66 -4.73
N VAL A 47 -6.03 -7.76 -4.28
CA VAL A 47 -7.44 -8.08 -3.99
C VAL A 47 -8.31 -8.17 -5.24
N ILE A 48 -8.05 -7.33 -6.26
CA ILE A 48 -8.87 -7.31 -7.48
C ILE A 48 -8.89 -8.67 -8.19
N PRO A 49 -7.76 -9.30 -8.51
CA PRO A 49 -7.76 -10.61 -9.17
C PRO A 49 -8.36 -11.72 -8.29
N ARG A 50 -8.20 -11.67 -6.97
CA ARG A 50 -8.77 -12.62 -6.01
C ARG A 50 -10.28 -12.48 -5.85
N THR A 51 -10.82 -11.28 -6.08
CA THR A 51 -12.25 -11.04 -5.91
C THR A 51 -13.04 -11.89 -6.90
N PRO A 52 -13.97 -12.73 -6.45
CA PRO A 52 -14.73 -13.63 -7.32
C PRO A 52 -15.62 -12.85 -8.28
N VAL A 53 -15.85 -13.46 -9.43
CA VAL A 53 -16.78 -12.93 -10.46
C VAL A 53 -17.94 -13.88 -10.58
N GLY A 54 -19.15 -13.39 -10.31
CA GLY A 54 -20.37 -14.17 -10.46
C GLY A 54 -20.55 -14.61 -11.92
N GLN A 55 -20.84 -15.90 -12.08
CA GLN A 55 -21.17 -16.49 -13.38
C GLN A 55 -22.68 -16.62 -13.49
N TYR A 56 -23.26 -16.04 -14.54
CA TYR A 56 -24.69 -16.06 -14.79
C TYR A 56 -24.97 -16.67 -16.16
N PRO A 57 -26.06 -17.45 -16.31
CA PRO A 57 -26.50 -17.92 -17.63
C PRO A 57 -26.73 -16.75 -18.57
N LYS A 58 -26.37 -16.88 -19.85
CA LYS A 58 -26.54 -15.82 -20.86
C LYS A 58 -27.98 -15.30 -20.95
N ALA A 59 -28.95 -16.20 -20.76
CA ALA A 59 -30.38 -15.87 -20.78
C ALA A 59 -30.83 -14.95 -19.62
N SER A 60 -30.04 -14.84 -18.54
CA SER A 60 -30.41 -14.00 -17.37
C SER A 60 -30.22 -12.51 -17.58
N GLY A 61 -29.53 -12.07 -18.64
CA GLY A 61 -29.18 -10.67 -18.87
C GLY A 61 -28.22 -10.07 -17.81
N LYS A 62 -27.82 -10.83 -16.79
CA LYS A 62 -26.94 -10.38 -15.71
C LYS A 62 -25.49 -10.50 -16.11
N ARG A 63 -24.68 -9.50 -15.73
CA ARG A 63 -23.23 -9.51 -15.92
C ARG A 63 -22.50 -9.59 -14.58
N GLY A 64 -21.54 -10.50 -14.46
CA GLY A 64 -20.68 -10.62 -13.29
C GLY A 64 -19.66 -9.47 -13.17
N GLY A 65 -18.92 -9.48 -12.06
CA GLY A 65 -17.78 -8.59 -11.84
C GLY A 65 -18.10 -7.27 -11.14
N THR A 66 -19.34 -7.06 -10.69
CA THR A 66 -19.70 -5.85 -9.92
C THR A 66 -18.83 -5.71 -8.67
N LEU A 67 -18.66 -6.78 -7.91
CA LEU A 67 -17.82 -6.80 -6.72
C LEU A 67 -16.36 -6.42 -7.05
N ARG A 68 -15.80 -7.02 -8.10
CA ARG A 68 -14.44 -6.75 -8.54
C ARG A 68 -14.25 -5.29 -9.00
N ARG A 69 -15.20 -4.74 -9.73
CA ARG A 69 -15.17 -3.33 -10.15
C ARG A 69 -15.36 -2.35 -9.00
N GLY A 70 -16.01 -2.79 -7.92
CA GLY A 70 -16.23 -1.99 -6.72
C GLY A 70 -14.94 -1.48 -6.06
N TRP A 71 -13.83 -2.18 -6.20
CA TRP A 71 -12.55 -1.78 -5.62
C TRP A 71 -11.97 -0.48 -6.18
N THR A 72 -12.26 -0.16 -7.43
CA THR A 72 -11.70 1.02 -8.12
C THR A 72 -12.79 1.91 -8.70
N ALA A 73 -14.03 1.78 -8.24
CA ALA A 73 -15.19 2.49 -8.82
C ALA A 73 -15.28 2.33 -10.37
N GLY A 74 -14.78 1.20 -10.88
CA GLY A 74 -14.77 0.90 -12.31
C GLY A 74 -13.52 1.40 -13.06
N SER A 75 -12.58 2.09 -12.41
CA SER A 75 -11.30 2.45 -13.03
C SER A 75 -10.51 1.20 -13.42
N ARG A 76 -9.84 1.27 -14.59
CA ARG A 76 -8.97 0.19 -15.07
C ARG A 76 -7.56 0.27 -14.46
N ASP A 77 -7.14 1.44 -14.01
CA ASP A 77 -5.84 1.68 -13.41
C ASP A 77 -5.96 1.79 -11.89
N ALA A 78 -5.67 0.68 -11.21
CA ALA A 78 -5.72 0.61 -9.75
C ALA A 78 -4.65 1.50 -9.08
N LYS A 79 -3.49 1.71 -9.73
CA LYS A 79 -2.43 2.55 -9.21
C LYS A 79 -2.84 4.02 -9.26
N ALA A 80 -3.29 4.50 -10.43
CA ALA A 80 -3.77 5.87 -10.57
C ALA A 80 -4.96 6.15 -9.65
N TYR A 81 -5.84 5.16 -9.42
CA TYR A 81 -6.94 5.26 -8.48
C TYR A 81 -6.46 5.42 -7.03
N ALA A 82 -5.45 4.65 -6.62
CA ALA A 82 -4.87 4.74 -5.28
C ALA A 82 -4.11 6.06 -5.03
N GLU A 83 -3.51 6.65 -6.05
CA GLU A 83 -2.85 7.97 -5.94
C GLU A 83 -3.82 9.09 -5.53
N ALA A 84 -5.10 8.95 -5.85
CA ALA A 84 -6.14 9.91 -5.48
C ALA A 84 -6.66 9.72 -4.05
N PHE A 85 -6.25 8.66 -3.33
CA PHE A 85 -6.74 8.43 -1.98
C PHE A 85 -6.27 9.50 -1.00
N PRO A 86 -7.15 9.98 -0.12
CA PRO A 86 -6.75 10.81 1.00
C PRO A 86 -5.87 10.00 1.95
N VAL A 87 -4.87 10.65 2.52
CA VAL A 87 -4.05 10.07 3.58
C VAL A 87 -4.28 10.89 4.83
N ASP A 88 -4.96 10.32 5.79
CA ASP A 88 -5.19 10.95 7.08
C ASP A 88 -3.99 10.75 7.99
N LYS A 89 -3.62 11.81 8.71
CA LYS A 89 -2.52 11.77 9.68
C LYS A 89 -3.05 12.09 11.07
N GLN A 90 -2.80 11.18 11.99
CA GLN A 90 -3.09 11.37 13.42
C GLN A 90 -1.82 11.09 14.23
N GLY A 91 -1.18 12.15 14.72
CA GLY A 91 0.12 12.03 15.37
C GLY A 91 1.20 11.49 14.44
N SER A 92 1.75 10.32 14.74
CA SER A 92 2.73 9.60 13.92
C SER A 92 2.12 8.55 12.98
N THR A 93 0.80 8.38 12.99
CA THR A 93 0.10 7.34 12.20
C THR A 93 -0.48 7.93 10.93
N TYR A 94 -0.24 7.25 9.81
CA TYR A 94 -0.79 7.57 8.50
C TYR A 94 -1.78 6.48 8.10
N THR A 95 -2.99 6.87 7.73
CA THR A 95 -4.08 5.96 7.40
C THR A 95 -4.60 6.24 5.99
N VAL A 96 -4.73 5.18 5.21
CA VAL A 96 -5.44 5.19 3.92
C VAL A 96 -6.56 4.18 4.00
N GLU A 97 -7.75 4.60 3.67
CA GLU A 97 -8.92 3.73 3.68
C GLU A 97 -9.20 3.19 2.28
N VAL A 98 -9.28 1.86 2.16
CA VAL A 98 -9.63 1.15 0.92
C VAL A 98 -10.96 0.45 1.11
N ILE A 99 -11.99 0.92 0.41
CA ILE A 99 -13.36 0.44 0.59
C ILE A 99 -13.90 -0.19 -0.69
N ASN A 100 -14.59 -1.32 -0.55
CA ASN A 100 -15.49 -1.82 -1.59
C ASN A 100 -16.94 -1.48 -1.21
N PRO A 101 -17.62 -0.58 -1.93
CA PRO A 101 -18.95 -0.09 -1.56
C PRO A 101 -20.08 -1.08 -1.86
N VAL A 102 -19.77 -2.24 -2.38
CA VAL A 102 -20.77 -3.26 -2.75
C VAL A 102 -21.35 -3.89 -1.49
N LYS A 103 -22.64 -3.72 -1.26
CA LYS A 103 -23.36 -4.12 -0.03
C LYS A 103 -23.19 -5.57 0.37
N TYR A 104 -22.99 -6.47 -0.59
CA TYR A 104 -22.81 -7.90 -0.32
C TYR A 104 -21.34 -8.34 -0.22
N ALA A 105 -20.39 -7.40 -0.25
CA ALA A 105 -18.96 -7.72 -0.20
C ALA A 105 -18.60 -8.55 1.03
N SER A 106 -19.11 -8.18 2.22
CA SER A 106 -18.88 -8.90 3.46
C SER A 106 -19.44 -10.33 3.44
N TYR A 107 -20.57 -10.55 2.79
CA TYR A 107 -21.14 -11.90 2.66
C TYR A 107 -20.30 -12.81 1.80
N VAL A 108 -19.66 -12.26 0.76
CA VAL A 108 -18.75 -13.03 -0.09
C VAL A 108 -17.40 -13.24 0.61
N GLU A 109 -16.93 -12.24 1.36
CA GLU A 109 -15.68 -12.33 2.13
C GLU A 109 -15.77 -13.39 3.23
N PHE A 110 -16.75 -13.28 4.12
CA PHE A 110 -16.83 -14.07 5.34
C PHE A 110 -17.81 -15.25 5.30
N GLY A 111 -18.61 -15.35 4.23
CA GLY A 111 -19.68 -16.31 4.13
C GLY A 111 -20.99 -15.79 4.73
N HIS A 112 -22.06 -16.54 4.50
CA HIS A 112 -23.39 -16.20 4.96
C HIS A 112 -24.34 -17.38 5.03
N ARG A 113 -25.41 -17.25 5.78
CA ARG A 113 -26.49 -18.25 5.82
C ARG A 113 -27.29 -18.22 4.52
N THR A 114 -27.70 -19.41 4.05
CA THR A 114 -28.59 -19.52 2.91
C THR A 114 -29.97 -18.95 3.22
N ARG A 115 -30.68 -18.51 2.19
CA ARG A 115 -32.06 -18.03 2.30
C ARG A 115 -32.93 -19.15 2.89
N GLY A 116 -33.51 -18.92 4.07
CA GLY A 116 -34.24 -19.94 4.83
C GLY A 116 -33.48 -20.55 6.01
N GLY A 117 -32.23 -20.16 6.25
CA GLY A 117 -31.47 -20.47 7.49
C GLY A 117 -30.98 -21.91 7.64
N LYS A 118 -31.16 -22.78 6.65
CA LYS A 118 -30.86 -24.20 6.72
C LYS A 118 -29.43 -24.60 6.32
N GLY A 119 -28.64 -23.68 5.78
CA GLY A 119 -27.28 -23.96 5.31
C GLY A 119 -26.37 -22.75 5.44
N TRP A 120 -25.09 -22.95 5.13
CA TRP A 120 -24.04 -21.96 5.14
C TRP A 120 -23.35 -21.93 3.77
N VAL A 121 -22.97 -20.74 3.30
CA VAL A 121 -22.10 -20.53 2.14
C VAL A 121 -20.78 -20.02 2.67
N ASP A 122 -19.69 -20.73 2.40
CA ASP A 122 -18.36 -20.37 2.87
C ASP A 122 -17.85 -19.07 2.26
N GLY A 123 -17.08 -18.32 3.05
CA GLY A 123 -16.41 -17.10 2.61
C GLY A 123 -15.28 -17.40 1.62
N GLN A 124 -14.98 -16.41 0.78
CA GLN A 124 -13.90 -16.50 -0.19
C GLN A 124 -12.59 -15.87 0.32
N TYR A 125 -12.63 -15.11 1.41
CA TYR A 125 -11.49 -14.47 2.10
C TYR A 125 -10.53 -13.72 1.19
N PHE A 126 -11.03 -13.14 0.09
CA PHE A 126 -10.21 -12.47 -0.92
C PHE A 126 -9.51 -11.23 -0.38
N LEU A 127 -10.16 -10.46 0.52
CA LEU A 127 -9.55 -9.32 1.20
C LEU A 127 -8.57 -9.78 2.29
N THR A 128 -9.02 -10.66 3.18
CA THR A 128 -8.20 -11.19 4.28
C THR A 128 -6.88 -11.76 3.78
N LEU A 129 -6.90 -12.59 2.73
CA LEU A 129 -5.69 -13.17 2.15
C LEU A 129 -4.80 -12.11 1.48
N SER A 130 -5.41 -11.10 0.85
CA SER A 130 -4.66 -10.01 0.23
C SER A 130 -3.98 -9.11 1.27
N GLU A 131 -4.63 -8.87 2.40
CA GLU A 131 -4.04 -8.13 3.53
C GLU A 131 -2.87 -8.91 4.15
N GLN A 132 -2.98 -10.23 4.30
CA GLN A 132 -1.89 -11.06 4.80
C GLN A 132 -0.67 -11.00 3.87
N ASP A 133 -0.88 -11.10 2.57
CA ASP A 133 0.20 -10.98 1.59
C ASP A 133 0.83 -9.59 1.61
N LEU A 134 0.00 -8.54 1.66
CA LEU A 134 0.51 -7.17 1.77
C LEU A 134 1.34 -6.98 3.05
N ARG A 135 0.87 -7.50 4.18
CA ARG A 135 1.59 -7.43 5.47
C ARG A 135 2.98 -8.08 5.39
N ASN A 136 3.09 -9.17 4.65
CA ASN A 136 4.36 -9.86 4.44
C ASN A 136 5.28 -9.09 3.48
N LEU A 137 4.72 -8.41 2.48
CA LEU A 137 5.48 -7.65 1.47
C LEU A 137 5.86 -6.23 1.94
N ALA A 138 5.07 -5.61 2.81
CA ALA A 138 5.20 -4.20 3.18
C ALA A 138 6.58 -3.85 3.76
N PRO A 139 7.20 -4.61 4.69
CA PRO A 139 8.50 -4.26 5.23
C PRO A 139 9.56 -4.09 4.15
N GLY A 140 9.68 -5.06 3.24
CA GLY A 140 10.67 -5.00 2.16
C GLY A 140 10.41 -3.90 1.12
N LEU A 141 9.15 -3.50 0.91
CA LEU A 141 8.79 -2.37 0.05
C LEU A 141 9.20 -1.03 0.70
N ILE A 142 8.94 -0.89 2.00
CA ILE A 142 9.28 0.31 2.78
C ILE A 142 10.80 0.47 2.84
N GLU A 143 11.51 -0.61 3.15
CA GLU A 143 12.97 -0.65 3.22
C GLU A 143 13.62 -0.20 1.91
N LYS A 144 13.24 -0.80 0.78
CA LYS A 144 13.74 -0.41 -0.55
C LYS A 144 13.47 1.05 -0.90
N LYS A 145 12.30 1.55 -0.53
CA LYS A 145 11.95 2.94 -0.79
C LYS A 145 12.75 3.90 0.08
N LEU A 146 12.98 3.53 1.34
CA LEU A 146 13.82 4.29 2.26
C LEU A 146 15.29 4.27 1.81
N GLU A 147 15.83 3.11 1.43
CA GLU A 147 17.18 3.00 0.88
C GLU A 147 17.39 3.90 -0.33
N LYS A 148 16.43 3.88 -1.28
CA LYS A 148 16.49 4.75 -2.45
C LYS A 148 16.55 6.22 -2.07
N GLN A 149 15.71 6.66 -1.13
CA GLN A 149 15.71 8.04 -0.65
C GLN A 149 17.02 8.41 0.05
N LEU A 150 17.59 7.50 0.84
CA LEU A 150 18.90 7.71 1.46
C LEU A 150 20.01 7.80 0.42
N GLN A 151 19.99 6.94 -0.62
CA GLN A 151 20.95 7.00 -1.71
C GLN A 151 20.88 8.35 -2.45
N GLU A 152 19.69 8.86 -2.73
CA GLU A 152 19.50 10.19 -3.35
C GLU A 152 20.08 11.32 -2.51
N VAL A 153 19.93 11.26 -1.17
CA VAL A 153 20.51 12.25 -0.24
C VAL A 153 22.02 12.16 -0.14
N PHE A 154 22.55 10.95 -0.08
CA PHE A 154 23.99 10.73 0.12
C PHE A 154 24.79 10.73 -1.20
N HIS A 155 24.13 10.72 -2.37
CA HIS A 155 24.78 10.61 -3.68
C HIS A 155 25.73 9.40 -3.79
N VAL A 156 25.29 8.25 -3.28
CA VAL A 156 26.05 6.97 -3.33
C VAL A 156 25.55 6.11 -4.48
#